data_d5e3cda65f616f747632c3297e066dd9
#
_entry.id   d5e3cda65f616f747632c3297e066dd9
#
_cell.length_a   1.000
_cell.length_b   1.000
_cell.length_c   1.000
_cell.angle_alpha   90.00
_cell.angle_beta   90.00
_cell.angle_gamma   90.00
#
_symmetry.space_group_name_H-M   'P 1'
#
loop_
_entity.id
_entity.type
_entity.pdbx_description
1 polymer ?
#
loop_
_entity_poly.entity_id
_entity_poly.type
_entity_poly.pdbx_seq_one_letter_code
_entity_poly.pdbx_strand_id
1 'polypeptide(L)'
;MTVLGIVLVAMILIILFGFVGGLRRTLLSAGTDNNWVILSRGAPDETASFISHDTIDVLRVLPEIAGDDDRQPLMSPEVFAGVNVSQNKRVKEFALLRGVAPIAYRVHRNMRLTAGHWPIRGKGEWVIGQKLEVRHPSLQPGSKFHYGRRDWNIAGVFSDNDSARESEIWTDIEDPANRRPSPQPEHELAARGVKAR
;
A
#
# COMPACT_ATOMS: atom_id res chain seq x y z
N MET A 1 -13.01 -11.98 -48.84
CA MET A 1 -13.44 -10.96 -47.87
C MET A 1 -13.98 -11.56 -46.56
N THR A 2 -14.78 -12.60 -46.56
CA THR A 2 -15.35 -13.24 -45.37
C THR A 2 -14.31 -13.81 -44.39
N VAL A 3 -13.25 -14.46 -44.88
CA VAL A 3 -12.17 -15.03 -44.03
C VAL A 3 -11.46 -13.94 -43.24
N LEU A 4 -11.14 -12.82 -43.88
CA LEU A 4 -10.48 -11.68 -43.20
C LEU A 4 -11.34 -11.11 -42.08
N GLY A 5 -12.67 -11.00 -42.29
CA GLY A 5 -13.61 -10.56 -41.28
C GLY A 5 -13.66 -11.50 -40.07
N ILE A 6 -13.69 -12.82 -40.30
CA ILE A 6 -13.68 -13.82 -39.22
C ILE A 6 -12.36 -13.76 -38.42
N VAL A 7 -11.22 -13.64 -39.08
CA VAL A 7 -9.92 -13.51 -38.41
C VAL A 7 -9.86 -12.25 -37.53
N LEU A 8 -10.37 -11.13 -38.05
CA LEU A 8 -10.39 -9.87 -37.28
C LEU A 8 -11.25 -9.98 -36.03
N VAL A 9 -12.45 -10.55 -36.14
CA VAL A 9 -13.35 -10.76 -35.00
C VAL A 9 -12.72 -11.71 -33.98
N ALA A 10 -12.12 -12.82 -34.42
CA ALA A 10 -11.43 -13.75 -33.53
C ALA A 10 -10.26 -13.08 -32.78
N MET A 11 -9.47 -12.26 -33.46
CA MET A 11 -8.36 -11.52 -32.85
C MET A 11 -8.87 -10.54 -31.80
N ILE A 12 -9.93 -9.79 -32.07
CA ILE A 12 -10.54 -8.86 -31.10
C ILE A 12 -11.03 -9.61 -29.86
N LEU A 13 -11.68 -10.76 -30.04
CA LEU A 13 -12.16 -11.57 -28.91
C LEU A 13 -10.99 -12.09 -28.05
N ILE A 14 -9.92 -12.58 -28.67
CA ILE A 14 -8.73 -13.05 -27.93
C ILE A 14 -8.12 -11.90 -27.11
N ILE A 15 -7.96 -10.72 -27.70
CA ILE A 15 -7.46 -9.54 -27.00
C ILE A 15 -8.37 -9.16 -25.84
N LEU A 16 -9.69 -9.16 -26.04
CA LEU A 16 -10.67 -8.80 -25.03
C LEU A 16 -10.64 -9.81 -23.85
N PHE A 17 -10.63 -11.11 -24.14
CA PHE A 17 -10.52 -12.13 -23.09
C PHE A 17 -9.19 -12.06 -22.34
N GLY A 18 -8.09 -11.80 -23.04
CA GLY A 18 -6.77 -11.57 -22.42
C GLY A 18 -6.78 -10.37 -21.48
N PHE A 19 -7.38 -9.25 -21.91
CA PHE A 19 -7.52 -8.05 -21.11
C PHE A 19 -8.38 -8.28 -19.86
N VAL A 20 -9.56 -8.88 -20.01
CA VAL A 20 -10.44 -9.22 -18.87
C VAL A 20 -9.75 -10.17 -17.90
N GLY A 21 -9.05 -11.18 -18.40
CA GLY A 21 -8.28 -12.12 -17.58
C GLY A 21 -7.15 -11.44 -16.80
N GLY A 22 -6.43 -10.51 -17.42
CA GLY A 22 -5.39 -9.71 -16.79
C GLY A 22 -5.96 -8.80 -15.69
N LEU A 23 -7.04 -8.07 -16.00
CA LEU A 23 -7.72 -7.21 -15.03
C LEU A 23 -8.24 -7.99 -13.82
N ARG A 24 -8.87 -9.15 -14.06
CA ARG A 24 -9.36 -10.02 -12.98
C ARG A 24 -8.20 -10.49 -12.07
N ARG A 25 -7.06 -10.89 -12.63
CA ARG A 25 -5.88 -11.29 -11.83
C ARG A 25 -5.40 -10.14 -10.95
N THR A 26 -5.27 -8.95 -11.51
CA THR A 26 -4.82 -7.77 -10.76
C THR A 26 -5.77 -7.41 -9.61
N LEU A 27 -7.07 -7.48 -9.83
CA LEU A 27 -8.07 -7.20 -8.80
C LEU A 27 -8.08 -8.27 -7.70
N LEU A 28 -7.96 -9.54 -8.06
CA LEU A 28 -7.97 -10.64 -7.08
C LEU A 28 -6.64 -10.76 -6.32
N SER A 29 -5.52 -10.33 -6.88
CA SER A 29 -4.23 -10.34 -6.19
C SER A 29 -4.10 -9.26 -5.11
N ALA A 30 -4.94 -8.24 -5.15
CA ALA A 30 -4.87 -7.11 -4.22
C ALA A 30 -5.44 -7.39 -2.82
N GLY A 31 -6.14 -8.51 -2.62
CA GLY A 31 -6.79 -8.85 -1.36
C GLY A 31 -6.65 -10.32 -0.97
N THR A 32 -6.92 -10.61 0.28
CA THR A 32 -7.21 -11.97 0.77
C THR A 32 -8.68 -12.03 1.12
N ASP A 33 -9.33 -13.18 0.94
CA ASP A 33 -10.80 -13.35 1.08
C ASP A 33 -11.38 -12.88 2.42
N ASN A 34 -10.54 -12.72 3.44
CA ASN A 34 -10.94 -12.34 4.80
C ASN A 34 -10.38 -10.99 5.25
N ASN A 35 -9.82 -10.16 4.36
CA ASN A 35 -9.36 -8.82 4.74
C ASN A 35 -10.38 -7.77 4.29
N TRP A 36 -10.80 -6.94 5.24
CA TRP A 36 -11.70 -5.84 5.00
C TRP A 36 -10.97 -4.52 5.08
N VAL A 37 -11.30 -3.60 4.19
CA VAL A 37 -10.84 -2.22 4.25
C VAL A 37 -11.97 -1.37 4.81
N ILE A 38 -11.73 -0.70 5.94
CA ILE A 38 -12.69 0.21 6.55
C ILE A 38 -12.34 1.63 6.10
N LEU A 39 -13.31 2.30 5.51
CA LEU A 39 -13.20 3.69 5.06
C LEU A 39 -14.22 4.55 5.81
N SER A 40 -13.93 5.84 5.95
CA SER A 40 -14.93 6.81 6.41
C SER A 40 -16.09 6.89 5.42
N ARG A 41 -17.28 7.15 5.95
CA ARG A 41 -18.50 7.23 5.14
C ARG A 41 -18.35 8.30 4.05
N GLY A 42 -18.56 7.90 2.79
CA GLY A 42 -18.47 8.78 1.62
C GLY A 42 -17.07 8.95 1.06
N ALA A 43 -16.04 8.34 1.63
CA ALA A 43 -14.71 8.33 1.03
C ALA A 43 -14.69 7.49 -0.26
N PRO A 44 -14.25 8.05 -1.39
CA PRO A 44 -14.21 7.32 -2.66
C PRO A 44 -13.08 6.27 -2.69
N ASP A 45 -12.02 6.49 -1.95
CA ASP A 45 -10.84 5.63 -1.89
C ASP A 45 -10.11 5.75 -0.55
N GLU A 46 -9.04 5.04 -0.47
CA GLU A 46 -8.18 4.97 0.69
C GLU A 46 -7.49 6.29 1.03
N THR A 47 -7.09 7.09 0.09
CA THR A 47 -6.32 8.31 0.32
C THR A 47 -7.20 9.46 0.81
N ALA A 48 -8.50 9.40 0.53
CA ALA A 48 -9.51 10.39 0.93
C ALA A 48 -10.28 9.99 2.21
N SER A 49 -9.95 8.86 2.84
CA SER A 49 -10.63 8.39 4.05
C SER A 49 -9.92 8.87 5.31
N PHE A 50 -10.71 9.38 6.25
CA PHE A 50 -10.23 9.81 7.55
C PHE A 50 -11.06 9.15 8.66
N ILE A 51 -10.39 8.46 9.58
CA ILE A 51 -11.02 7.78 10.71
C ILE A 51 -10.34 8.31 11.98
N SER A 52 -11.15 8.79 12.93
CA SER A 52 -10.66 9.31 14.21
C SER A 52 -10.07 8.22 15.09
N HIS A 53 -9.19 8.60 16.01
CA HIS A 53 -8.63 7.66 17.00
C HIS A 53 -9.71 6.98 17.83
N ASP A 54 -10.73 7.73 18.28
CA ASP A 54 -11.84 7.18 19.06
C ASP A 54 -12.58 6.08 18.29
N THR A 55 -12.79 6.27 16.99
CA THR A 55 -13.39 5.25 16.13
C THR A 55 -12.49 4.03 16.00
N ILE A 56 -11.18 4.22 15.88
CA ILE A 56 -10.21 3.11 15.83
C ILE A 56 -10.27 2.30 17.13
N ASP A 57 -10.33 2.95 18.28
CA ASP A 57 -10.39 2.28 19.58
C ASP A 57 -11.70 1.50 19.76
N VAL A 58 -12.82 2.02 19.28
CA VAL A 58 -14.07 1.26 19.22
C VAL A 58 -13.96 0.04 18.31
N LEU A 59 -13.37 0.20 17.11
CA LEU A 59 -13.19 -0.90 16.17
C LEU A 59 -12.30 -2.02 16.74
N ARG A 60 -11.28 -1.69 17.53
CA ARG A 60 -10.37 -2.68 18.14
C ARG A 60 -11.05 -3.70 19.05
N VAL A 61 -12.17 -3.33 19.67
CA VAL A 61 -12.87 -4.19 20.63
C VAL A 61 -14.06 -4.93 20.01
N LEU A 62 -14.29 -4.78 18.70
CA LEU A 62 -15.37 -5.48 18.02
C LEU A 62 -15.07 -6.99 17.96
N PRO A 63 -16.05 -7.86 18.31
CA PRO A 63 -15.86 -9.30 18.29
C PRO A 63 -15.69 -9.88 16.87
N GLU A 64 -16.08 -9.14 15.86
CA GLU A 64 -15.93 -9.49 14.45
C GLU A 64 -14.48 -9.39 13.94
N ILE A 65 -13.62 -8.66 14.68
CA ILE A 65 -12.21 -8.55 14.33
C ILE A 65 -11.47 -9.79 14.83
N ALA A 66 -10.82 -10.47 13.89
CA ALA A 66 -10.01 -11.62 14.25
C ALA A 66 -8.85 -11.20 15.15
N GLY A 67 -8.59 -11.97 16.20
CA GLY A 67 -7.37 -11.87 16.99
C GLY A 67 -6.26 -12.73 16.40
N ASP A 68 -5.03 -12.43 16.78
CA ASP A 68 -3.89 -13.31 16.60
C ASP A 68 -3.78 -14.34 17.75
N ASP A 69 -2.70 -15.11 17.77
CA ASP A 69 -2.43 -16.11 18.80
C ASP A 69 -2.33 -15.50 20.20
N ASP A 70 -1.91 -14.23 20.31
CA ASP A 70 -1.83 -13.45 21.54
C ASP A 70 -3.11 -12.64 21.82
N ARG A 71 -4.19 -12.92 21.10
CA ARG A 71 -5.47 -12.20 21.15
C ARG A 71 -5.36 -10.71 20.80
N GLN A 72 -4.30 -10.29 20.13
CA GLN A 72 -4.21 -8.92 19.60
C GLN A 72 -5.12 -8.79 18.38
N PRO A 73 -5.93 -7.72 18.28
CA PRO A 73 -6.79 -7.53 17.12
C PRO A 73 -5.97 -7.36 15.86
N LEU A 74 -6.25 -8.17 14.83
CA LEU A 74 -5.63 -8.08 13.52
C LEU A 74 -6.20 -6.89 12.75
N MET A 75 -5.89 -5.70 13.23
CA MET A 75 -6.31 -4.42 12.67
C MET A 75 -5.10 -3.52 12.48
N SER A 76 -4.89 -3.04 11.25
CA SER A 76 -3.81 -2.13 10.89
C SER A 76 -4.36 -0.74 10.58
N PRO A 77 -4.22 0.23 11.49
CA PRO A 77 -4.35 1.64 11.13
C PRO A 77 -3.23 2.05 10.19
N GLU A 78 -3.56 2.75 9.12
CA GLU A 78 -2.60 3.10 8.07
C GLU A 78 -2.76 4.55 7.65
N VAL A 79 -1.67 5.21 7.33
CA VAL A 79 -1.64 6.60 6.85
C VAL A 79 -1.11 6.63 5.43
N PHE A 80 -1.70 7.48 4.60
CA PHE A 80 -1.32 7.58 3.18
C PHE A 80 -0.82 8.98 2.82
N ALA A 81 0.24 9.02 2.04
CA ALA A 81 0.77 10.24 1.43
C ALA A 81 1.29 9.96 0.02
N GLY A 82 1.21 10.97 -0.86
CA GLY A 82 1.85 10.89 -2.17
C GLY A 82 3.29 11.37 -2.09
N VAL A 83 4.23 10.59 -2.60
CA VAL A 83 5.65 10.94 -2.71
C VAL A 83 6.02 11.06 -4.18
N ASN A 84 6.66 12.16 -4.54
CA ASN A 84 7.24 12.30 -5.87
C ASN A 84 8.61 11.60 -5.89
N VAL A 85 8.68 10.49 -6.64
CA VAL A 85 9.89 9.67 -6.79
C VAL A 85 10.64 9.93 -8.09
N SER A 86 10.27 10.98 -8.80
CA SER A 86 10.87 11.31 -10.09
C SER A 86 12.36 11.56 -9.99
N GLN A 87 13.13 10.87 -10.81
CA GLN A 87 14.56 11.16 -11.03
C GLN A 87 14.76 12.27 -12.05
N ASN A 88 13.78 12.50 -12.91
CA ASN A 88 13.84 13.51 -13.96
C ASN A 88 12.83 14.63 -13.68
N LYS A 89 13.29 15.87 -13.64
CA LYS A 89 12.43 17.05 -13.40
C LYS A 89 11.32 17.23 -14.45
N ARG A 90 11.43 16.57 -15.60
CA ARG A 90 10.44 16.68 -16.70
C ARG A 90 9.23 15.77 -16.57
N VAL A 91 9.36 14.67 -15.84
CA VAL A 91 8.27 13.70 -15.64
C VAL A 91 8.06 13.56 -14.14
N LYS A 92 6.86 13.89 -13.67
CA LYS A 92 6.48 13.67 -12.28
C LYS A 92 5.93 12.26 -12.15
N GLU A 93 6.59 11.43 -11.36
CA GLU A 93 6.12 10.12 -11.00
C GLU A 93 5.86 10.07 -9.50
N PHE A 94 4.65 9.65 -9.12
CA PHE A 94 4.25 9.55 -7.74
C PHE A 94 4.17 8.09 -7.31
N ALA A 95 4.72 7.80 -6.14
CA ALA A 95 4.47 6.57 -5.43
C ALA A 95 3.59 6.86 -4.21
N LEU A 96 2.77 5.89 -3.82
CA LEU A 96 2.02 5.97 -2.58
C LEU A 96 2.94 5.59 -1.42
N LEU A 97 3.06 6.49 -0.45
CA LEU A 97 3.72 6.24 0.83
C LEU A 97 2.66 5.76 1.82
N ARG A 98 2.89 4.61 2.41
CA ARG A 98 2.02 4.01 3.42
C ARG A 98 2.76 3.94 4.76
N GLY A 99 2.27 4.67 5.75
CA GLY A 99 2.72 4.57 7.14
C GLY A 99 1.95 3.45 7.84
N VAL A 100 2.67 2.48 8.40
CA VAL A 100 2.08 1.29 9.02
C VAL A 100 2.68 0.99 10.39
N ALA A 101 1.91 0.39 11.26
CA ALA A 101 2.40 -0.23 12.49
C ALA A 101 2.87 -1.69 12.21
N PRO A 102 3.70 -2.29 13.06
CA PRO A 102 4.18 -3.66 12.84
C PRO A 102 3.09 -4.73 12.65
N ILE A 103 1.89 -4.50 13.18
CA ILE A 103 0.73 -5.40 13.00
C ILE A 103 0.33 -5.52 11.52
N ALA A 104 0.62 -4.51 10.69
CA ALA A 104 0.32 -4.53 9.26
C ALA A 104 0.92 -5.75 8.55
N TYR A 105 2.14 -6.17 8.91
CA TYR A 105 2.80 -7.33 8.30
C TYR A 105 2.11 -8.66 8.63
N ARG A 106 1.31 -8.70 9.69
CA ARG A 106 0.47 -9.84 10.07
C ARG A 106 -0.88 -9.80 9.38
N VAL A 107 -1.42 -8.62 9.13
CA VAL A 107 -2.65 -8.40 8.36
C VAL A 107 -2.43 -8.67 6.88
N HIS A 108 -1.34 -8.16 6.31
CA HIS A 108 -0.96 -8.37 4.90
C HIS A 108 -0.08 -9.62 4.73
N ARG A 109 -0.65 -10.79 4.89
CA ARG A 109 0.06 -12.09 4.98
C ARG A 109 0.87 -12.48 3.76
N ASN A 110 0.55 -11.93 2.60
CA ASN A 110 1.25 -12.23 1.35
C ASN A 110 2.57 -11.46 1.21
N MET A 111 2.74 -10.42 2.03
CA MET A 111 3.95 -9.60 1.99
C MET A 111 5.16 -10.36 2.50
N ARG A 112 6.22 -10.31 1.72
CA ARG A 112 7.51 -10.93 2.04
C ARG A 112 8.63 -9.97 1.74
N LEU A 113 9.58 -9.87 2.67
CA LEU A 113 10.80 -9.12 2.44
C LEU A 113 11.69 -9.92 1.48
N THR A 114 12.10 -9.30 0.39
CA THR A 114 12.99 -9.91 -0.62
C THR A 114 14.44 -9.49 -0.44
N ALA A 115 14.66 -8.29 0.13
CA ALA A 115 15.99 -7.78 0.45
C ALA A 115 15.93 -6.81 1.66
N GLY A 116 17.00 -6.74 2.44
CA GLY A 116 17.12 -5.82 3.57
C GLY A 116 16.30 -6.22 4.80
N HIS A 117 15.68 -5.25 5.46
CA HIS A 117 14.85 -5.45 6.65
C HIS A 117 13.63 -4.51 6.65
N TRP A 118 12.63 -4.83 7.48
CA TRP A 118 11.47 -3.97 7.70
C TRP A 118 11.86 -2.65 8.39
N PRO A 119 11.09 -1.55 8.19
CA PRO A 119 11.40 -0.27 8.80
C PRO A 119 11.49 -0.37 10.32
N ILE A 120 12.53 0.20 10.90
CA ILE A 120 12.70 0.30 12.34
C ILE A 120 12.15 1.64 12.80
N ARG A 121 11.31 1.58 13.83
CA ARG A 121 10.65 2.76 14.40
C ARG A 121 11.64 3.89 14.70
N GLY A 122 11.32 5.08 14.22
CA GLY A 122 12.09 6.30 14.47
C GLY A 122 13.39 6.44 13.71
N LYS A 123 13.78 5.47 12.86
CA LYS A 123 15.03 5.54 12.09
C LYS A 123 14.91 6.25 10.74
N GLY A 124 13.71 6.61 10.33
CA GLY A 124 13.48 7.23 9.02
C GLY A 124 13.80 6.29 7.88
N GLU A 125 13.27 5.10 7.94
CA GLU A 125 13.51 4.03 6.99
C GLU A 125 12.28 3.80 6.12
N TRP A 126 12.53 3.54 4.85
CA TRP A 126 11.55 3.14 3.87
C TRP A 126 11.83 1.73 3.37
N VAL A 127 10.79 0.96 3.17
CA VAL A 127 10.83 -0.30 2.41
C VAL A 127 9.99 -0.10 1.17
N ILE A 128 10.50 -0.49 0.03
CA ILE A 128 9.86 -0.26 -1.27
C ILE A 128 9.35 -1.56 -1.87
N GLY A 129 8.26 -1.47 -2.61
CA GLY A 129 7.76 -2.61 -3.36
C GLY A 129 8.65 -2.94 -4.56
N GLN A 130 8.73 -4.21 -4.91
CA GLN A 130 9.60 -4.73 -5.96
C GLN A 130 9.33 -4.08 -7.34
N LYS A 131 8.08 -3.78 -7.67
CA LYS A 131 7.75 -3.08 -8.93
C LYS A 131 8.27 -1.65 -8.94
N LEU A 132 8.31 -0.99 -7.78
CA LEU A 132 8.88 0.34 -7.66
C LEU A 132 10.41 0.31 -7.80
N GLU A 133 11.09 -0.66 -7.19
CA GLU A 133 12.53 -0.86 -7.32
C GLU A 133 12.95 -1.06 -8.78
N VAL A 134 12.23 -1.93 -9.52
CA VAL A 134 12.50 -2.19 -10.94
C VAL A 134 12.38 -0.92 -11.78
N ARG A 135 11.40 -0.05 -11.49
CA ARG A 135 11.23 1.22 -12.22
C ARG A 135 12.23 2.29 -11.78
N HIS A 136 12.69 2.24 -10.55
CA HIS A 136 13.59 3.21 -9.94
C HIS A 136 14.84 2.54 -9.34
N PRO A 137 15.81 2.15 -10.16
CA PRO A 137 17.02 1.46 -9.68
C PRO A 137 17.87 2.25 -8.68
N SER A 138 17.63 3.55 -8.51
CA SER A 138 18.27 4.36 -7.47
C SER A 138 17.69 4.14 -6.07
N LEU A 139 16.49 3.57 -5.97
CA LEU A 139 15.84 3.23 -4.71
C LEU A 139 16.23 1.80 -4.28
N GLN A 140 17.50 1.57 -4.02
CA GLN A 140 18.01 0.26 -3.58
C GLN A 140 18.26 0.23 -2.08
N PRO A 141 18.20 -0.93 -1.42
CA PRO A 141 18.58 -1.04 -0.02
C PRO A 141 19.98 -0.45 0.25
N GLY A 142 20.06 0.39 1.27
CA GLY A 142 21.26 1.15 1.62
C GLY A 142 21.38 2.52 0.93
N SER A 143 20.55 2.84 -0.06
CA SER A 143 20.51 4.17 -0.66
C SER A 143 19.73 5.16 0.21
N LYS A 144 19.93 6.46 -0.07
CA LYS A 144 19.18 7.55 0.57
C LYS A 144 18.28 8.25 -0.44
N PHE A 145 17.11 8.61 0.01
CA PHE A 145 16.16 9.40 -0.77
C PHE A 145 15.75 10.65 0.01
N HIS A 146 15.91 11.82 -0.63
CA HIS A 146 15.53 13.10 -0.02
C HIS A 146 14.04 13.37 -0.23
N TYR A 147 13.25 13.41 0.85
CA TYR A 147 11.84 13.77 0.80
C TYR A 147 11.44 14.66 1.97
N GLY A 148 10.74 15.73 1.65
CA GLY A 148 10.39 16.75 2.64
C GLY A 148 11.61 17.54 3.09
N ARG A 149 11.95 17.46 4.38
CA ARG A 149 13.08 18.16 5.00
C ARG A 149 14.17 17.22 5.50
N ARG A 150 14.16 15.96 5.08
CA ARG A 150 15.10 14.95 5.57
C ARG A 150 15.44 13.90 4.53
N ASP A 151 16.52 13.20 4.79
CA ASP A 151 16.91 12.01 4.05
C ASP A 151 16.28 10.77 4.69
N TRP A 152 15.77 9.89 3.85
CA TRP A 152 15.22 8.59 4.17
C TRP A 152 16.16 7.51 3.72
N ASN A 153 16.39 6.51 4.54
CA ASN A 153 17.19 5.35 4.18
C ASN A 153 16.26 4.28 3.57
N ILE A 154 16.63 3.72 2.43
CA ILE A 154 15.93 2.56 1.87
C ILE A 154 16.46 1.33 2.62
N ALA A 155 15.61 0.76 3.49
CA ALA A 155 15.98 -0.35 4.36
C ALA A 155 15.81 -1.71 3.70
N GLY A 156 14.88 -1.83 2.74
CA GLY A 156 14.59 -3.10 2.12
C GLY A 156 13.66 -3.02 0.93
N VAL A 157 13.41 -4.17 0.34
CA VAL A 157 12.47 -4.38 -0.76
C VAL A 157 11.50 -5.49 -0.36
N PHE A 158 10.23 -5.35 -0.70
CA PHE A 158 9.21 -6.36 -0.46
C PHE A 158 8.47 -6.77 -1.72
N SER A 159 7.94 -7.98 -1.71
CA SER A 159 7.01 -8.52 -2.70
C SER A 159 5.67 -8.85 -2.03
N ASP A 160 4.58 -8.77 -2.78
CA ASP A 160 3.21 -9.03 -2.33
C ASP A 160 2.38 -9.72 -3.42
N ASN A 161 2.85 -10.86 -3.92
CA ASN A 161 2.18 -11.66 -4.95
C ASN A 161 1.75 -10.86 -6.18
N ASP A 162 2.62 -10.01 -6.69
CA ASP A 162 2.40 -9.18 -7.88
C ASP A 162 1.23 -8.18 -7.74
N SER A 163 0.86 -7.83 -6.51
CA SER A 163 -0.21 -6.86 -6.22
C SER A 163 0.20 -5.41 -6.55
N ALA A 164 -0.78 -4.51 -6.50
CA ALA A 164 -0.53 -3.07 -6.67
C ALA A 164 0.37 -2.49 -5.57
N ARG A 165 0.38 -3.10 -4.36
CA ARG A 165 1.23 -2.68 -3.24
C ARG A 165 2.72 -2.76 -3.55
N GLU A 166 3.14 -3.60 -4.49
CA GLU A 166 4.54 -3.62 -4.95
C GLU A 166 5.00 -2.34 -5.66
N SER A 167 4.09 -1.40 -5.89
CA SER A 167 4.39 -0.06 -6.39
C SER A 167 4.36 1.02 -5.29
N GLU A 168 4.25 0.63 -4.02
CA GLU A 168 4.18 1.53 -2.87
C GLU A 168 5.52 1.60 -2.11
N ILE A 169 5.61 2.63 -1.26
CA ILE A 169 6.65 2.80 -0.26
C ILE A 169 6.00 2.58 1.11
N TRP A 170 6.61 1.78 1.96
CA TRP A 170 6.13 1.52 3.32
C TRP A 170 7.12 2.05 4.36
N THR A 171 6.58 2.63 5.43
CA THR A 171 7.37 3.22 6.52
C THR A 171 6.63 3.06 7.86
N ASP A 172 7.32 3.36 8.96
CA ASP A 172 6.68 3.38 10.27
C ASP A 172 5.63 4.51 10.35
N ILE A 173 4.43 4.17 10.82
CA ILE A 173 3.31 5.12 10.98
C ILE A 173 3.65 6.29 11.91
N GLU A 174 4.49 6.06 12.91
CA GLU A 174 4.88 7.06 13.89
C GLU A 174 6.03 7.98 13.43
N ASP A 175 6.58 7.73 12.24
CA ASP A 175 7.62 8.59 11.74
C ASP A 175 7.08 10.01 11.48
N PRO A 176 7.75 11.05 12.01
CA PRO A 176 7.27 12.44 11.95
C PRO A 176 6.94 12.97 10.57
N ALA A 177 7.51 12.39 9.50
CA ALA A 177 7.20 12.81 8.14
C ALA A 177 5.85 12.30 7.63
N ASN A 178 5.26 11.28 8.27
CA ASN A 178 3.88 10.87 8.03
C ASN A 178 2.88 11.82 8.67
N ARG A 179 3.32 12.65 9.61
CA ARG A 179 2.51 13.73 10.12
C ARG A 179 2.54 14.86 9.11
N ARG A 180 1.46 15.05 8.36
CA ARG A 180 1.27 16.28 7.58
C ARG A 180 1.48 17.46 8.54
N PRO A 181 2.16 18.55 8.13
CA PRO A 181 2.02 19.80 8.84
C PRO A 181 0.55 20.17 8.73
N SER A 182 -0.22 19.85 9.77
CA SER A 182 -1.63 20.19 9.86
C SER A 182 -1.76 21.69 10.02
N PRO A 183 -2.58 22.39 9.21
CA PRO A 183 -3.04 23.72 9.54
C PRO A 183 -4.12 23.72 10.62
N GLN A 184 -4.48 22.56 11.15
CA GLN A 184 -5.52 22.41 12.18
C GLN A 184 -5.14 21.37 13.24
N PRO A 185 -5.57 21.53 14.51
CA PRO A 185 -5.10 20.71 15.60
C PRO A 185 -5.70 19.30 15.58
N GLU A 186 -4.84 18.31 15.71
CA GLU A 186 -5.05 17.01 16.39
C GLU A 186 -6.15 16.04 15.92
N HIS A 187 -6.63 16.03 14.70
CA HIS A 187 -7.81 15.19 14.44
C HIS A 187 -7.74 14.18 13.28
N GLU A 188 -6.59 13.73 12.75
CA GLU A 188 -6.74 12.80 11.64
C GLU A 188 -5.61 11.80 11.44
N LEU A 189 -5.86 10.57 11.87
CA LEU A 189 -5.22 9.36 11.36
C LEU A 189 -6.25 8.56 10.56
N ALA A 190 -5.89 8.13 9.37
CA ALA A 190 -6.70 7.19 8.61
C ALA A 190 -6.41 5.76 9.11
N ALA A 191 -7.44 5.02 9.47
CA ALA A 191 -7.31 3.63 9.89
C ALA A 191 -7.72 2.69 8.76
N ARG A 192 -6.97 1.64 8.54
CA ARG A 192 -7.27 0.65 7.51
C ARG A 192 -6.75 -0.74 7.83
N GLY A 193 -7.46 -1.70 7.27
CA GLY A 193 -7.12 -3.10 7.34
C GLY A 193 -7.68 -3.78 8.58
N VAL A 194 -8.91 -4.27 8.49
CA VAL A 194 -9.52 -5.14 9.50
C VAL A 194 -9.72 -6.50 8.89
N LYS A 195 -9.28 -7.54 9.58
CA LYS A 195 -9.56 -8.93 9.22
C LYS A 195 -10.80 -9.39 9.98
N ALA A 196 -11.89 -9.66 9.28
CA ALA A 196 -13.04 -10.36 9.83
C ALA A 196 -12.83 -11.89 9.81
N ARG A 197 -13.49 -12.56 10.73
CA ARG A 197 -13.48 -14.02 10.87
C ARG A 197 -14.49 -14.64 9.92
#